data_67af83d91eb94bd46af3ceae163bb0c1
#
_entry.id   67af83d91eb94bd46af3ceae163bb0c1
#
_cell.length_a   1.000
_cell.length_b   1.000
_cell.length_c   1.000
_cell.angle_alpha   90.00
_cell.angle_beta   90.00
_cell.angle_gamma   90.00
#
_symmetry.space_group_name_H-M   'P 1'
#
loop_
_entity.id
_entity.type
_entity.pdbx_description
1 polymer ?
#
loop_
_entity_poly.entity_id
_entity_poly.type
_entity_poly.pdbx_seq_one_letter_code
_entity_poly.pdbx_strand_id
1 'polypeptide(L)'
;MNRFTLILDGSTLPPKARIGGKAWSIARMRALGLPVPPAFVISTDTCRQYYDEGGRLPDGLLAEIDEGVAHIERTTGRRFGGDERPLLVSVRSGAPVSMPGMMDTVLNLGINDDTEAALARETGNPAFARDTHRRFCEMFARIVLRASVGPLDPAGTPDEWRARIADAGCGDVPRDVRAQLSLAVQAVFESWNGRRARKYRQHHGIPDEMGTAVTVQAMVFGNSDARSGTGVLFSRNPLSGEAQPYGEYLARAQGEDVVSGSHTPETLDSLARTMPDVHRRLMAACEVLERENGDMQDIEFTVERGELYLLQSRAAKRSPAAAVRCAVDMVREGRIGVDDALQRVSAEQVRMLLRPRLAAGVDAVSAQVVAQGEAASPGVGVGVVVADADEAERVAASGARVVLARPTTSPEDVHGMLVADAVITERGGSTSHAAVVSRQLGVPCVVGCGEGALAGLVGATVTVDGASGRVFGGALPVEHPDEDRDPLLGVIKRWAEARTPIRVLGPQAAHLPDVTDLDQLPGGEDPARAKALLQGVKCAAGSVLNTDEGVRLAVDAGVDLIVVRQVLPAMLAAIAAQRSTGRV
;
A
#
# COMPACT_ATOMS: atom_id res chain seq x y z
N MET A 1 30.11 16.93 4.28
CA MET A 1 28.69 16.47 4.34
C MET A 1 28.22 16.32 2.90
N ASN A 2 27.83 15.12 2.50
CA ASN A 2 27.35 14.90 1.14
C ASN A 2 26.10 15.75 0.88
N ARG A 3 26.05 16.35 -0.29
CA ARG A 3 24.96 17.27 -0.68
C ARG A 3 23.71 16.51 -1.14
N PHE A 4 23.90 15.42 -1.87
CA PHE A 4 22.86 14.71 -2.59
C PHE A 4 22.47 13.39 -1.95
N THR A 5 23.43 12.71 -1.28
CA THR A 5 23.28 11.37 -0.74
C THR A 5 23.40 11.31 0.77
N LEU A 6 22.76 10.30 1.40
CA LEU A 6 22.88 10.01 2.82
C LEU A 6 23.01 8.49 3.02
N ILE A 7 23.94 8.10 3.88
CA ILE A 7 24.12 6.71 4.30
C ILE A 7 23.02 6.36 5.32
N LEU A 8 22.42 5.18 5.16
CA LEU A 8 21.34 4.69 6.03
C LEU A 8 21.91 3.66 7.04
N ASP A 9 22.83 4.10 7.90
CA ASP A 9 23.47 3.25 8.91
C ASP A 9 22.77 3.25 10.28
N GLY A 10 21.75 4.09 10.45
CA GLY A 10 21.01 4.25 11.71
C GLY A 10 21.63 5.24 12.68
N SER A 11 22.77 5.84 12.37
CA SER A 11 23.41 6.87 13.23
C SER A 11 22.63 8.18 13.27
N THR A 12 21.88 8.47 12.21
CA THR A 12 21.01 9.63 12.10
C THR A 12 19.66 9.23 11.51
N LEU A 13 18.61 9.97 11.86
CA LEU A 13 17.28 9.80 11.27
C LEU A 13 16.86 11.12 10.58
N PRO A 14 17.20 11.29 9.29
CA PRO A 14 16.85 12.49 8.55
C PRO A 14 15.32 12.63 8.38
N PRO A 15 14.81 13.86 8.14
CA PRO A 15 13.38 14.07 7.93
C PRO A 15 12.84 13.19 6.79
N LYS A 16 11.69 12.56 7.01
CA LYS A 16 11.02 11.71 6.01
C LYS A 16 10.74 12.45 4.70
N ALA A 17 10.47 13.75 4.77
CA ALA A 17 10.27 14.60 3.59
C ALA A 17 11.49 14.61 2.66
N ARG A 18 12.72 14.53 3.24
CA ARG A 18 13.98 14.60 2.49
C ARG A 18 14.40 13.25 1.89
N ILE A 19 14.17 12.15 2.62
CA ILE A 19 14.68 10.83 2.21
C ILE A 19 13.58 9.86 1.76
N GLY A 20 12.31 10.25 1.86
CA GLY A 20 11.19 9.39 1.51
C GLY A 20 10.87 8.32 2.56
N GLY A 21 9.69 7.71 2.43
CA GLY A 21 9.21 6.74 3.42
C GLY A 21 10.02 5.45 3.51
N LYS A 22 10.52 4.94 2.37
CA LYS A 22 11.31 3.69 2.34
C LYS A 22 12.67 3.86 3.03
N ALA A 23 13.43 4.87 2.65
CA ALA A 23 14.73 5.14 3.26
C ALA A 23 14.61 5.48 4.75
N TRP A 24 13.57 6.23 5.12
CA TRP A 24 13.28 6.54 6.52
C TRP A 24 13.03 5.27 7.35
N SER A 25 12.24 4.32 6.80
CA SER A 25 12.00 3.01 7.43
C SER A 25 13.30 2.22 7.60
N ILE A 26 14.15 2.16 6.57
CA ILE A 26 15.46 1.50 6.62
C ILE A 26 16.35 2.11 7.72
N ALA A 27 16.50 3.43 7.74
CA ALA A 27 17.31 4.13 8.75
C ALA A 27 16.79 3.86 10.17
N ARG A 28 15.45 3.88 10.37
CA ARG A 28 14.85 3.59 11.67
C ARG A 28 15.07 2.14 12.11
N MET A 29 14.86 1.16 11.22
CA MET A 29 15.11 -0.24 11.53
C MET A 29 16.60 -0.50 11.87
N ARG A 30 17.51 0.15 11.15
CA ARG A 30 18.96 0.09 11.45
C ARG A 30 19.28 0.69 12.82
N ALA A 31 18.68 1.84 13.17
CA ALA A 31 18.85 2.47 14.49
C ALA A 31 18.34 1.58 15.64
N LEU A 32 17.34 0.72 15.39
CA LEU A 32 16.82 -0.27 16.34
C LEU A 32 17.67 -1.56 16.39
N GLY A 33 18.78 -1.63 15.64
CA GLY A 33 19.65 -2.82 15.59
C GLY A 33 19.04 -4.00 14.83
N LEU A 34 18.00 -3.79 14.04
CA LEU A 34 17.36 -4.86 13.27
C LEU A 34 18.19 -5.24 12.03
N PRO A 35 18.08 -6.50 11.56
CA PRO A 35 18.86 -7.00 10.43
C PRO A 35 18.33 -6.43 9.11
N VAL A 36 18.91 -5.34 8.65
CA VAL A 36 18.53 -4.66 7.39
C VAL A 36 19.75 -4.60 6.47
N PRO A 37 19.63 -4.95 5.19
CA PRO A 37 20.72 -4.81 4.24
C PRO A 37 21.22 -3.36 4.17
N PRO A 38 22.53 -3.12 4.04
CA PRO A 38 23.08 -1.78 3.97
C PRO A 38 22.55 -1.03 2.75
N ALA A 39 22.36 0.28 2.92
CA ALA A 39 21.77 1.13 1.90
C ALA A 39 22.25 2.58 2.04
N PHE A 40 22.11 3.34 0.95
CA PHE A 40 22.14 4.79 0.95
C PHE A 40 20.93 5.34 0.19
N VAL A 41 20.66 6.62 0.34
CA VAL A 41 19.54 7.29 -0.33
C VAL A 41 20.01 8.57 -1.03
N ILE A 42 19.50 8.81 -2.22
CA ILE A 42 19.58 10.08 -2.93
C ILE A 42 18.32 10.86 -2.58
N SER A 43 18.47 12.11 -2.14
CA SER A 43 17.40 12.90 -1.54
C SER A 43 16.30 13.35 -2.53
N THR A 44 15.13 13.70 -2.02
CA THR A 44 14.05 14.31 -2.81
C THR A 44 14.46 15.66 -3.39
N ASP A 45 15.35 16.40 -2.70
CA ASP A 45 15.91 17.67 -3.19
C ASP A 45 16.68 17.47 -4.49
N THR A 46 17.45 16.37 -4.58
CA THR A 46 18.18 16.00 -5.79
C THR A 46 17.24 15.70 -6.97
N CYS A 47 16.09 15.08 -6.70
CA CYS A 47 15.08 14.85 -7.74
C CYS A 47 14.53 16.18 -8.27
N ARG A 48 14.28 17.16 -7.41
CA ARG A 48 13.83 18.50 -7.84
C ARG A 48 14.92 19.17 -8.69
N GLN A 49 16.17 19.16 -8.20
CA GLN A 49 17.29 19.74 -8.96
C GLN A 49 17.45 19.07 -10.34
N TYR A 50 17.29 17.73 -10.44
CA TYR A 50 17.29 17.01 -11.71
C TYR A 50 16.28 17.60 -12.72
N TYR A 51 15.06 17.93 -12.27
CA TYR A 51 14.06 18.54 -13.14
C TYR A 51 14.35 20.01 -13.44
N ASP A 52 14.86 20.78 -12.49
CA ASP A 52 15.25 22.17 -12.67
C ASP A 52 16.40 22.31 -13.69
N GLU A 53 17.28 21.31 -13.75
CA GLU A 53 18.38 21.21 -14.73
C GLU A 53 17.98 20.55 -16.06
N GLY A 54 16.69 20.42 -16.33
CA GLY A 54 16.17 19.92 -17.60
C GLY A 54 16.35 18.42 -17.82
N GLY A 55 16.33 17.62 -16.75
CA GLY A 55 16.45 16.16 -16.82
C GLY A 55 17.90 15.67 -16.89
N ARG A 56 18.83 16.43 -16.34
CA ARG A 56 20.25 16.03 -16.21
C ARG A 56 20.59 15.75 -14.75
N LEU A 57 21.40 14.72 -14.51
CA LEU A 57 21.91 14.46 -13.17
C LEU A 57 22.79 15.64 -12.72
N PRO A 58 22.60 16.15 -11.48
CA PRO A 58 23.41 17.25 -10.96
C PRO A 58 24.91 16.91 -10.93
N ASP A 59 25.73 17.91 -11.21
CA ASP A 59 27.18 17.77 -11.17
C ASP A 59 27.65 17.34 -9.77
N GLY A 60 28.50 16.31 -9.70
CA GLY A 60 28.99 15.71 -8.46
C GLY A 60 28.12 14.60 -7.88
N LEU A 61 26.88 14.40 -8.33
CA LEU A 61 26.01 13.32 -7.83
C LEU A 61 26.63 11.93 -8.04
N LEU A 62 27.24 11.67 -9.20
CA LEU A 62 27.86 10.36 -9.50
C LEU A 62 28.99 10.04 -8.54
N ALA A 63 29.79 11.01 -8.13
CA ALA A 63 30.85 10.81 -7.15
C ALA A 63 30.26 10.42 -5.76
N GLU A 64 29.19 11.09 -5.32
CA GLU A 64 28.52 10.72 -4.07
C GLU A 64 27.82 9.35 -4.14
N ILE A 65 27.30 8.95 -5.32
CA ILE A 65 26.78 7.60 -5.56
C ILE A 65 27.89 6.57 -5.38
N ASP A 66 29.09 6.82 -5.94
CA ASP A 66 30.25 5.95 -5.79
C ASP A 66 30.67 5.80 -4.32
N GLU A 67 30.63 6.88 -3.52
CA GLU A 67 30.86 6.82 -2.06
C GLU A 67 29.79 5.96 -1.35
N GLY A 68 28.53 6.10 -1.74
CA GLY A 68 27.43 5.29 -1.25
C GLY A 68 27.61 3.79 -1.57
N VAL A 69 28.00 3.47 -2.80
CA VAL A 69 28.33 2.10 -3.22
C VAL A 69 29.50 1.56 -2.44
N ALA A 70 30.58 2.35 -2.27
CA ALA A 70 31.75 1.96 -1.48
C ALA A 70 31.39 1.69 0.00
N HIS A 71 30.41 2.41 0.58
CA HIS A 71 29.89 2.07 1.89
C HIS A 71 29.23 0.70 1.92
N ILE A 72 28.38 0.39 0.95
CA ILE A 72 27.73 -0.93 0.86
C ILE A 72 28.77 -2.02 0.68
N GLU A 73 29.77 -1.82 -0.20
CA GLU A 73 30.87 -2.76 -0.42
C GLU A 73 31.63 -3.08 0.88
N ARG A 74 32.03 -2.06 1.62
CA ARG A 74 32.73 -2.24 2.91
C ARG A 74 31.88 -2.99 3.94
N THR A 75 30.58 -2.71 3.98
CA THR A 75 29.68 -3.32 4.96
C THR A 75 29.36 -4.77 4.63
N THR A 76 29.27 -5.11 3.35
CA THR A 76 28.93 -6.48 2.88
C THR A 76 30.16 -7.34 2.60
N GLY A 77 31.33 -6.74 2.41
CA GLY A 77 32.52 -7.41 1.89
C GLY A 77 32.37 -7.92 0.45
N ARG A 78 31.45 -7.31 -0.33
CA ARG A 78 31.17 -7.60 -1.72
C ARG A 78 31.62 -6.46 -2.62
N ARG A 79 31.79 -6.69 -3.93
CA ARG A 79 32.23 -5.69 -4.90
C ARG A 79 31.18 -5.47 -5.98
N PHE A 80 30.84 -4.22 -6.25
CA PHE A 80 29.96 -3.83 -7.34
C PHE A 80 30.67 -3.99 -8.68
N GLY A 81 30.18 -4.90 -9.50
CA GLY A 81 30.88 -5.32 -10.72
C GLY A 81 32.09 -6.24 -10.48
N GLY A 82 32.24 -6.79 -9.26
CA GLY A 82 33.35 -7.69 -8.92
C GLY A 82 33.18 -9.11 -9.44
N ASP A 83 34.30 -9.77 -9.62
CA ASP A 83 34.42 -11.10 -10.23
C ASP A 83 34.57 -12.27 -9.24
N GLU A 84 34.61 -11.99 -7.93
CA GLU A 84 34.68 -13.04 -6.86
C GLU A 84 33.40 -13.06 -6.02
N ARG A 85 33.05 -11.96 -5.38
CA ARG A 85 31.88 -11.79 -4.52
C ARG A 85 31.07 -10.57 -5.02
N PRO A 86 30.24 -10.77 -6.04
CA PRO A 86 29.56 -9.66 -6.68
C PRO A 86 28.53 -9.03 -5.74
N LEU A 87 28.53 -7.70 -5.66
CA LEU A 87 27.48 -6.92 -5.05
C LEU A 87 26.43 -6.62 -6.12
N LEU A 88 25.20 -7.04 -5.88
CA LEU A 88 24.05 -6.55 -6.62
C LEU A 88 23.23 -5.62 -5.73
N VAL A 89 22.58 -4.64 -6.33
CA VAL A 89 21.76 -3.65 -5.60
C VAL A 89 20.37 -3.53 -6.20
N SER A 90 19.43 -3.09 -5.38
CA SER A 90 18.14 -2.59 -5.82
C SER A 90 18.16 -1.06 -5.83
N VAL A 91 17.52 -0.46 -6.84
CA VAL A 91 17.30 0.98 -6.97
C VAL A 91 15.81 1.23 -6.90
N ARG A 92 15.36 1.83 -5.79
CA ARG A 92 13.94 1.89 -5.43
C ARG A 92 13.50 3.33 -5.23
N SER A 93 12.38 3.72 -5.83
CA SER A 93 11.73 4.99 -5.55
C SER A 93 11.21 5.07 -4.12
N GLY A 94 11.20 6.26 -3.54
CA GLY A 94 10.71 6.49 -2.20
C GLY A 94 10.19 7.91 -2.00
N ALA A 95 8.89 8.15 -2.26
CA ALA A 95 8.28 9.43 -1.94
C ALA A 95 8.00 9.57 -0.42
N PRO A 96 7.88 10.79 0.11
CA PRO A 96 7.47 11.02 1.50
C PRO A 96 6.10 10.44 1.82
N VAL A 97 5.19 10.40 0.83
CA VAL A 97 3.87 9.78 0.90
C VAL A 97 3.91 8.44 0.15
N SER A 98 3.26 7.42 0.70
CA SER A 98 3.19 6.10 0.05
C SER A 98 2.35 6.15 -1.22
N MET A 99 2.92 5.72 -2.35
CA MET A 99 2.28 5.65 -3.67
C MET A 99 2.51 4.24 -4.26
N PRO A 100 1.74 3.22 -3.79
CA PRO A 100 1.98 1.81 -4.15
C PRO A 100 1.87 1.58 -5.66
N GLY A 101 2.89 0.96 -6.27
CA GLY A 101 2.91 0.61 -7.69
C GLY A 101 2.98 1.79 -8.69
N MET A 102 3.03 3.04 -8.19
CA MET A 102 3.00 4.22 -9.07
C MET A 102 4.38 4.61 -9.62
N MET A 103 5.45 4.18 -8.96
CA MET A 103 6.83 4.52 -9.31
C MET A 103 7.69 3.27 -9.46
N ASP A 104 8.77 3.40 -10.22
CA ASP A 104 9.57 2.28 -10.67
C ASP A 104 10.59 1.79 -9.62
N THR A 105 10.99 0.52 -9.75
CA THR A 105 12.03 -0.15 -8.99
C THR A 105 12.85 -1.01 -9.95
N VAL A 106 14.17 -0.95 -9.86
CA VAL A 106 15.09 -1.82 -10.61
C VAL A 106 15.82 -2.72 -9.62
N LEU A 107 15.71 -4.03 -9.81
CA LEU A 107 16.35 -5.06 -8.99
C LEU A 107 17.52 -5.70 -9.73
N ASN A 108 18.37 -6.41 -8.97
CA ASN A 108 19.49 -7.18 -9.49
C ASN A 108 20.51 -6.35 -10.30
N LEU A 109 20.56 -5.03 -10.05
CA LEU A 109 21.45 -4.11 -10.74
C LEU A 109 22.89 -4.36 -10.32
N GLY A 110 23.81 -4.34 -11.26
CA GLY A 110 25.22 -4.71 -11.08
C GLY A 110 25.56 -6.07 -11.68
N ILE A 111 24.57 -6.77 -12.28
CA ILE A 111 24.81 -8.03 -12.98
C ILE A 111 25.21 -7.77 -14.42
N ASN A 112 26.23 -8.49 -14.87
CA ASN A 112 26.72 -8.62 -16.24
C ASN A 112 27.29 -10.02 -16.43
N ASP A 113 27.94 -10.32 -17.55
CA ASP A 113 28.45 -11.65 -17.85
C ASP A 113 29.48 -12.14 -16.82
N ASP A 114 30.38 -11.24 -16.35
CA ASP A 114 31.43 -11.56 -15.39
C ASP A 114 30.84 -11.78 -13.98
N THR A 115 29.93 -10.90 -13.55
CA THR A 115 29.27 -11.01 -12.25
C THR A 115 28.24 -12.15 -12.21
N GLU A 116 27.60 -12.54 -13.32
CA GLU A 116 26.82 -13.77 -13.44
C GLU A 116 27.70 -15.00 -13.16
N ALA A 117 28.85 -15.08 -13.85
CA ALA A 117 29.78 -16.18 -13.65
C ALA A 117 30.31 -16.23 -12.20
N ALA A 118 30.60 -15.09 -11.59
CA ALA A 118 31.02 -14.99 -10.20
C ALA A 118 29.89 -15.45 -9.25
N LEU A 119 28.67 -15.01 -9.46
CA LEU A 119 27.49 -15.39 -8.67
C LEU A 119 27.22 -16.89 -8.78
N ALA A 120 27.36 -17.47 -9.97
CA ALA A 120 27.24 -18.92 -10.20
C ALA A 120 28.29 -19.70 -9.41
N ARG A 121 29.55 -19.24 -9.38
CA ARG A 121 30.62 -19.86 -8.57
C ARG A 121 30.35 -19.73 -7.07
N GLU A 122 30.01 -18.55 -6.59
CA GLU A 122 29.73 -18.29 -5.16
C GLU A 122 28.56 -19.12 -4.62
N THR A 123 27.50 -19.23 -5.41
CA THR A 123 26.28 -19.95 -4.99
C THR A 123 26.31 -21.45 -5.28
N GLY A 124 27.19 -21.90 -6.18
CA GLY A 124 27.13 -23.25 -6.71
C GLY A 124 25.88 -23.52 -7.55
N ASN A 125 25.17 -22.47 -7.96
CA ASN A 125 23.88 -22.54 -8.67
C ASN A 125 23.89 -21.68 -9.94
N PRO A 126 24.39 -22.19 -11.07
CA PRO A 126 24.40 -21.47 -12.33
C PRO A 126 23.00 -21.07 -12.85
N ALA A 127 21.99 -21.90 -12.55
CA ALA A 127 20.61 -21.61 -12.98
C ALA A 127 20.05 -20.36 -12.26
N PHE A 128 20.34 -20.24 -10.96
CA PHE A 128 19.98 -19.05 -10.18
C PHE A 128 20.68 -17.78 -10.73
N ALA A 129 21.98 -17.85 -10.99
CA ALA A 129 22.73 -16.71 -11.52
C ALA A 129 22.20 -16.27 -12.89
N ARG A 130 21.92 -17.23 -13.77
CA ARG A 130 21.35 -17.01 -15.10
C ARG A 130 19.94 -16.40 -15.01
N ASP A 131 19.05 -16.93 -14.16
CA ASP A 131 17.71 -16.38 -13.97
C ASP A 131 17.77 -14.95 -13.39
N THR A 132 18.68 -14.67 -12.45
CA THR A 132 18.91 -13.35 -11.89
C THR A 132 19.31 -12.34 -12.97
N HIS A 133 20.21 -12.73 -13.92
CA HIS A 133 20.60 -11.88 -15.03
C HIS A 133 19.45 -11.66 -16.03
N ARG A 134 18.70 -12.71 -16.36
CA ARG A 134 17.53 -12.60 -17.23
C ARG A 134 16.48 -11.64 -16.64
N ARG A 135 16.12 -11.80 -15.37
CA ARG A 135 15.17 -10.91 -14.66
C ARG A 135 15.66 -9.46 -14.65
N PHE A 136 16.96 -9.23 -14.47
CA PHE A 136 17.53 -7.88 -14.58
C PHE A 136 17.34 -7.32 -15.97
N CYS A 137 17.68 -8.06 -17.02
CA CYS A 137 17.54 -7.61 -18.42
C CYS A 137 16.08 -7.26 -18.75
N GLU A 138 15.12 -8.11 -18.35
CA GLU A 138 13.68 -7.85 -18.55
C GLU A 138 13.22 -6.58 -17.83
N MET A 139 13.64 -6.42 -16.58
CA MET A 139 13.26 -5.27 -15.78
C MET A 139 13.91 -3.98 -16.29
N PHE A 140 15.20 -4.03 -16.62
CA PHE A 140 15.93 -2.89 -17.15
C PHE A 140 15.36 -2.44 -18.51
N ALA A 141 15.07 -3.38 -19.40
CA ALA A 141 14.42 -3.09 -20.68
C ALA A 141 13.08 -2.37 -20.49
N ARG A 142 12.21 -2.90 -19.63
CA ARG A 142 10.87 -2.36 -19.38
C ARG A 142 10.91 -1.01 -18.69
N ILE A 143 11.75 -0.84 -17.65
CA ILE A 143 11.71 0.34 -16.76
C ILE A 143 12.65 1.42 -17.26
N VAL A 144 13.89 1.08 -17.57
CA VAL A 144 14.93 2.05 -17.90
C VAL A 144 14.87 2.41 -19.39
N LEU A 145 14.84 1.40 -20.25
CA LEU A 145 14.79 1.61 -21.70
C LEU A 145 13.37 1.83 -22.24
N ARG A 146 12.33 1.55 -21.42
CA ARG A 146 10.90 1.64 -21.82
C ARG A 146 10.59 0.81 -23.07
N ALA A 147 11.33 -0.28 -23.25
CA ALA A 147 11.16 -1.19 -24.35
C ALA A 147 10.00 -2.15 -24.11
N SER A 148 9.15 -2.31 -25.11
CA SER A 148 8.07 -3.31 -25.11
C SER A 148 8.61 -4.65 -25.61
N VAL A 149 9.33 -5.37 -24.75
CA VAL A 149 9.88 -6.70 -25.03
C VAL A 149 9.06 -7.73 -24.24
N GLY A 150 8.58 -8.77 -24.93
CA GLY A 150 7.95 -9.91 -24.26
C GLY A 150 8.97 -10.70 -23.40
N PRO A 151 8.51 -11.69 -22.62
CA PRO A 151 9.40 -12.48 -21.77
C PRO A 151 10.61 -13.00 -22.52
N LEU A 152 11.79 -12.88 -21.91
CA LEU A 152 13.04 -13.41 -22.45
C LEU A 152 13.09 -14.93 -22.26
N ASP A 153 13.68 -15.64 -23.23
CA ASP A 153 13.83 -17.09 -23.12
C ASP A 153 14.72 -17.46 -21.92
N PRO A 154 14.20 -18.23 -20.94
CA PRO A 154 15.01 -18.70 -19.81
C PRO A 154 16.24 -19.54 -20.21
N ALA A 155 16.19 -20.22 -21.35
CA ALA A 155 17.30 -21.01 -21.89
C ALA A 155 18.29 -20.17 -22.73
N GLY A 156 17.95 -18.90 -23.01
CA GLY A 156 18.79 -18.01 -23.83
C GLY A 156 20.06 -17.55 -23.12
N THR A 157 20.94 -16.94 -23.88
CA THR A 157 22.19 -16.33 -23.40
C THR A 157 22.02 -14.82 -23.15
N PRO A 158 22.87 -14.20 -22.32
CA PRO A 158 22.86 -12.77 -22.12
C PRO A 158 23.01 -11.95 -23.40
N ASP A 159 23.79 -12.43 -24.38
CA ASP A 159 23.95 -11.76 -25.68
C ASP A 159 22.65 -11.82 -26.50
N GLU A 160 21.99 -12.96 -26.54
CA GLU A 160 20.67 -13.10 -27.20
C GLU A 160 19.61 -12.20 -26.58
N TRP A 161 19.58 -12.09 -25.24
CA TRP A 161 18.66 -11.18 -24.55
C TRP A 161 18.94 -9.73 -24.88
N ARG A 162 20.22 -9.30 -24.84
CA ARG A 162 20.61 -7.93 -25.21
C ARG A 162 20.28 -7.62 -26.66
N ALA A 163 20.59 -8.54 -27.58
CA ALA A 163 20.26 -8.36 -29.00
C ALA A 163 18.75 -8.18 -29.21
N ARG A 164 17.92 -9.02 -28.58
CA ARG A 164 16.46 -8.90 -28.64
C ARG A 164 15.93 -7.58 -28.07
N ILE A 165 16.55 -7.06 -27.00
CA ILE A 165 16.19 -5.77 -26.42
C ILE A 165 16.60 -4.63 -27.35
N ALA A 166 17.80 -4.68 -27.92
CA ALA A 166 18.30 -3.69 -28.87
C ALA A 166 17.43 -3.64 -30.14
N ASP A 167 17.01 -4.79 -30.66
CA ASP A 167 16.12 -4.90 -31.83
C ASP A 167 14.74 -4.23 -31.60
N ALA A 168 14.31 -4.06 -30.35
CA ALA A 168 13.13 -3.29 -30.00
C ALA A 168 13.33 -1.76 -30.17
N GLY A 169 14.54 -1.30 -30.51
CA GLY A 169 14.83 0.08 -30.88
C GLY A 169 14.89 1.11 -29.77
N CYS A 170 14.93 0.66 -28.50
CA CYS A 170 14.91 1.54 -27.33
C CYS A 170 16.30 1.70 -26.64
N GLY A 171 17.37 1.15 -27.21
CA GLY A 171 18.73 1.17 -26.66
C GLY A 171 19.20 -0.18 -26.13
N ASP A 172 20.43 -0.21 -25.60
CA ASP A 172 21.09 -1.43 -25.13
C ASP A 172 21.16 -1.49 -23.60
N VAL A 173 21.15 -2.71 -23.04
CA VAL A 173 21.46 -2.94 -21.62
C VAL A 173 22.97 -2.82 -21.42
N PRO A 174 23.47 -1.82 -20.66
CA PRO A 174 24.90 -1.63 -20.47
C PRO A 174 25.58 -2.81 -19.77
N ARG A 175 26.78 -3.19 -20.19
CA ARG A 175 27.63 -4.14 -19.46
C ARG A 175 28.35 -3.46 -18.29
N ASP A 176 28.60 -2.16 -18.38
CA ASP A 176 29.15 -1.36 -17.30
C ASP A 176 28.11 -1.14 -16.19
N VAL A 177 28.38 -1.66 -15.01
CA VAL A 177 27.49 -1.61 -13.85
C VAL A 177 27.26 -0.18 -13.34
N ARG A 178 28.20 0.73 -13.52
CA ARG A 178 28.04 2.15 -13.16
C ARG A 178 27.09 2.87 -14.10
N ALA A 179 27.19 2.58 -15.40
CA ALA A 179 26.23 3.06 -16.39
C ALA A 179 24.81 2.52 -16.09
N GLN A 180 24.68 1.22 -15.73
CA GLN A 180 23.41 0.66 -15.26
C GLN A 180 22.84 1.47 -14.11
N LEU A 181 23.64 1.77 -13.07
CA LEU A 181 23.21 2.49 -11.86
C LEU A 181 22.79 3.92 -12.19
N SER A 182 23.57 4.63 -12.99
CA SER A 182 23.25 6.01 -13.41
C SER A 182 21.91 6.08 -14.15
N LEU A 183 21.69 5.19 -15.12
CA LEU A 183 20.45 5.14 -15.89
C LEU A 183 19.25 4.72 -15.03
N ALA A 184 19.44 3.79 -14.09
CA ALA A 184 18.38 3.38 -13.17
C ALA A 184 17.96 4.53 -12.22
N VAL A 185 18.92 5.34 -11.73
CA VAL A 185 18.62 6.53 -10.91
C VAL A 185 17.81 7.55 -11.71
N GLN A 186 18.20 7.81 -12.98
CA GLN A 186 17.45 8.68 -13.88
C GLN A 186 16.02 8.18 -14.10
N ALA A 187 15.87 6.89 -14.44
CA ALA A 187 14.56 6.29 -14.66
C ALA A 187 13.64 6.40 -13.43
N VAL A 188 14.19 6.23 -12.22
CA VAL A 188 13.43 6.41 -10.98
C VAL A 188 13.01 7.87 -10.79
N PHE A 189 13.87 8.85 -11.06
CA PHE A 189 13.46 10.26 -11.02
C PHE A 189 12.36 10.55 -12.05
N GLU A 190 12.51 10.06 -13.28
CA GLU A 190 11.51 10.25 -14.34
C GLU A 190 10.16 9.60 -14.02
N SER A 191 10.15 8.49 -13.25
CA SER A 191 8.93 7.81 -12.86
C SER A 191 8.01 8.70 -12.00
N TRP A 192 8.56 9.69 -11.27
CA TRP A 192 7.79 10.68 -10.52
C TRP A 192 6.81 11.44 -11.41
N ASN A 193 7.23 11.84 -12.61
CA ASN A 193 6.42 12.54 -13.58
C ASN A 193 5.78 11.62 -14.63
N GLY A 194 5.84 10.30 -14.43
CA GLY A 194 5.12 9.33 -15.25
C GLY A 194 3.60 9.50 -15.18
N ARG A 195 2.88 9.09 -16.23
CA ARG A 195 1.41 9.26 -16.33
C ARG A 195 0.67 8.70 -15.11
N ARG A 196 1.04 7.49 -14.64
CA ARG A 196 0.44 6.82 -13.47
C ARG A 196 0.64 7.64 -12.20
N ALA A 197 1.89 8.05 -11.92
CA ALA A 197 2.24 8.80 -10.73
C ALA A 197 1.55 10.18 -10.68
N ARG A 198 1.46 10.88 -11.83
CA ARG A 198 0.73 12.17 -11.92
C ARG A 198 -0.76 12.00 -11.63
N LYS A 199 -1.44 11.04 -12.28
CA LYS A 199 -2.87 10.77 -12.03
C LYS A 199 -3.13 10.45 -10.55
N TYR A 200 -2.28 9.61 -9.95
CA TYR A 200 -2.39 9.26 -8.54
C TYR A 200 -2.23 10.49 -7.64
N ARG A 201 -1.22 11.32 -7.88
CA ARG A 201 -1.00 12.55 -7.10
C ARG A 201 -2.17 13.53 -7.22
N GLN A 202 -2.67 13.75 -8.43
CA GLN A 202 -3.84 14.61 -8.66
C GLN A 202 -5.07 14.12 -7.88
N HIS A 203 -5.34 12.82 -7.91
CA HIS A 203 -6.48 12.22 -7.19
C HIS A 203 -6.34 12.35 -5.67
N HIS A 204 -5.12 12.24 -5.14
CA HIS A 204 -4.86 12.29 -3.70
C HIS A 204 -4.40 13.66 -3.17
N GLY A 205 -4.42 14.70 -3.97
CA GLY A 205 -3.99 16.03 -3.58
C GLY A 205 -2.51 16.11 -3.16
N ILE A 206 -1.64 15.26 -3.73
CA ILE A 206 -0.20 15.23 -3.41
C ILE A 206 0.52 16.27 -4.29
N PRO A 207 1.27 17.23 -3.70
CA PRO A 207 1.97 18.26 -4.45
C PRO A 207 3.03 17.69 -5.42
N ASP A 208 3.09 18.25 -6.63
CA ASP A 208 4.05 17.83 -7.66
C ASP A 208 5.50 18.16 -7.27
N GLU A 209 5.72 19.21 -6.49
CA GLU A 209 7.03 19.69 -6.04
C GLU A 209 7.68 18.78 -4.97
N MET A 210 6.94 17.80 -4.44
CA MET A 210 7.43 16.91 -3.38
C MET A 210 8.64 16.08 -3.84
N GLY A 211 8.66 15.62 -5.09
CA GLY A 211 9.71 14.77 -5.65
C GLY A 211 9.73 13.35 -5.06
N THR A 212 10.67 12.55 -5.55
CA THR A 212 10.96 11.21 -5.02
C THR A 212 12.42 11.08 -4.62
N ALA A 213 12.70 10.37 -3.54
CA ALA A 213 14.03 9.91 -3.22
C ALA A 213 14.35 8.61 -3.96
N VAL A 214 15.64 8.30 -4.12
CA VAL A 214 16.11 7.03 -4.69
C VAL A 214 16.89 6.28 -3.62
N THR A 215 16.40 5.13 -3.22
CA THR A 215 17.09 4.24 -2.27
C THR A 215 17.87 3.19 -3.03
N VAL A 216 19.18 3.13 -2.80
CA VAL A 216 20.08 2.08 -3.31
C VAL A 216 20.42 1.16 -2.14
N GLN A 217 20.06 -0.12 -2.25
CA GLN A 217 20.20 -1.09 -1.17
C GLN A 217 20.82 -2.39 -1.68
N ALA A 218 21.69 -3.00 -0.88
CA ALA A 218 22.23 -4.32 -1.19
C ALA A 218 21.11 -5.34 -1.39
N MET A 219 21.20 -6.15 -2.45
CA MET A 219 20.29 -7.27 -2.68
C MET A 219 20.55 -8.38 -1.67
N VAL A 220 19.46 -9.03 -1.28
CA VAL A 220 19.42 -10.32 -0.59
C VAL A 220 18.48 -11.24 -1.37
N PHE A 221 18.82 -12.50 -1.47
CA PHE A 221 18.20 -13.42 -2.41
C PHE A 221 17.38 -14.50 -1.72
N GLY A 222 16.05 -14.35 -1.78
CA GLY A 222 15.12 -15.37 -1.28
C GLY A 222 15.03 -16.63 -2.16
N ASN A 223 15.68 -16.64 -3.30
CA ASN A 223 15.68 -17.75 -4.25
C ASN A 223 17.07 -18.39 -4.45
N SER A 224 18.05 -18.08 -3.59
CA SER A 224 19.43 -18.56 -3.76
C SER A 224 19.59 -20.06 -3.46
N ASP A 225 18.88 -20.61 -2.48
CA ASP A 225 18.95 -22.02 -2.08
C ASP A 225 17.67 -22.52 -1.37
N ALA A 226 17.73 -23.73 -0.83
CA ALA A 226 16.60 -24.37 -0.13
C ALA A 226 16.28 -23.74 1.24
N ARG A 227 17.20 -22.96 1.83
CA ARG A 227 17.03 -22.24 3.09
C ARG A 227 16.78 -20.77 2.87
N SER A 228 16.30 -20.41 1.69
CA SER A 228 16.00 -19.06 1.28
C SER A 228 14.53 -18.92 0.94
N GLY A 229 13.99 -17.72 1.13
CA GLY A 229 12.60 -17.39 0.83
C GLY A 229 12.34 -15.93 1.09
N THR A 230 11.13 -15.49 0.81
CA THR A 230 10.69 -14.11 1.04
C THR A 230 9.26 -14.09 1.54
N GLY A 231 8.85 -13.01 2.16
CA GLY A 231 7.50 -12.92 2.68
C GLY A 231 7.10 -11.52 3.13
N VAL A 232 5.84 -11.42 3.48
CA VAL A 232 5.22 -10.23 4.05
C VAL A 232 4.57 -10.61 5.37
N LEU A 233 4.79 -9.79 6.39
CA LEU A 233 4.26 -9.97 7.72
C LEU A 233 3.51 -8.74 8.17
N PHE A 234 2.26 -8.89 8.59
CA PHE A 234 1.51 -7.91 9.35
C PHE A 234 1.61 -8.20 10.84
N SER A 235 1.89 -7.20 11.66
CA SER A 235 2.00 -7.39 13.12
C SER A 235 0.68 -7.77 13.78
N ARG A 236 -0.44 -7.50 13.11
CA ARG A 236 -1.80 -7.93 13.46
C ARG A 236 -2.53 -8.34 12.19
N ASN A 237 -3.65 -9.06 12.33
CA ASN A 237 -4.45 -9.43 11.17
C ASN A 237 -5.03 -8.16 10.48
N PRO A 238 -4.72 -7.89 9.20
CA PRO A 238 -5.16 -6.68 8.51
C PRO A 238 -6.65 -6.63 8.20
N LEU A 239 -7.36 -7.75 8.32
CA LEU A 239 -8.80 -7.85 8.09
C LEU A 239 -9.58 -7.69 9.38
N SER A 240 -9.19 -8.42 10.45
CA SER A 240 -9.92 -8.47 11.71
C SER A 240 -9.34 -7.56 12.80
N GLY A 241 -8.06 -7.16 12.71
CA GLY A 241 -7.34 -6.39 13.74
C GLY A 241 -6.88 -7.22 14.93
N GLU A 242 -7.07 -8.54 14.92
CA GLU A 242 -6.62 -9.43 16.00
C GLU A 242 -5.12 -9.32 16.22
N ALA A 243 -4.71 -9.31 17.51
CA ALA A 243 -3.31 -9.16 17.92
C ALA A 243 -2.51 -10.46 17.71
N GLN A 244 -2.67 -11.05 16.53
CA GLN A 244 -1.91 -12.20 16.06
C GLN A 244 -1.21 -11.83 14.75
N PRO A 245 0.12 -11.99 14.66
CA PRO A 245 0.85 -11.77 13.43
C PRO A 245 0.25 -12.59 12.28
N TYR A 246 0.04 -11.92 11.15
CA TYR A 246 -0.56 -12.50 9.96
C TYR A 246 0.36 -12.26 8.77
N GLY A 247 0.63 -13.26 7.97
CA GLY A 247 1.53 -13.07 6.84
C GLY A 247 1.70 -14.30 5.97
N GLU A 248 2.45 -14.09 4.92
CA GLU A 248 2.70 -15.04 3.85
C GLU A 248 4.20 -15.23 3.65
N TYR A 249 4.58 -16.44 3.33
CA TYR A 249 5.96 -16.84 3.05
C TYR A 249 6.01 -17.67 1.77
N LEU A 250 6.97 -17.39 0.92
CA LEU A 250 7.23 -18.15 -0.30
C LEU A 250 8.69 -18.58 -0.31
N ALA A 251 8.90 -19.90 -0.22
CA ALA A 251 10.23 -20.49 -0.27
C ALA A 251 10.82 -20.39 -1.68
N ARG A 252 12.13 -20.16 -1.77
CA ARG A 252 12.90 -20.06 -3.03
C ARG A 252 12.35 -19.03 -4.01
N ALA A 253 11.92 -17.86 -3.52
CA ALA A 253 11.32 -16.81 -4.32
C ALA A 253 11.94 -15.43 -4.02
N GLN A 254 11.85 -14.53 -4.98
CA GLN A 254 12.16 -13.11 -4.77
C GLN A 254 10.91 -12.33 -4.30
N GLY A 255 11.10 -11.14 -3.69
CA GLY A 255 10.01 -10.36 -3.11
C GLY A 255 8.88 -10.03 -4.09
N GLU A 256 9.19 -9.79 -5.36
CA GLU A 256 8.20 -9.54 -6.40
C GLU A 256 7.32 -10.78 -6.72
N ASP A 257 7.81 -11.99 -6.51
CA ASP A 257 7.05 -13.22 -6.75
C ASP A 257 5.88 -13.38 -5.75
N VAL A 258 6.01 -12.86 -4.50
CA VAL A 258 4.94 -12.88 -3.49
C VAL A 258 3.81 -11.92 -3.85
N VAL A 259 4.15 -10.71 -4.31
CA VAL A 259 3.16 -9.65 -4.54
C VAL A 259 2.60 -9.64 -5.96
N SER A 260 3.21 -10.37 -6.89
CA SER A 260 2.76 -10.45 -8.30
C SER A 260 1.47 -11.23 -8.50
N GLY A 261 1.07 -12.06 -7.52
CA GLY A 261 -0.07 -12.99 -7.64
C GLY A 261 0.19 -14.18 -8.57
N SER A 262 1.43 -14.36 -9.05
CA SER A 262 1.79 -15.48 -9.93
C SER A 262 1.99 -16.80 -9.18
N HIS A 263 2.20 -16.75 -7.86
CA HIS A 263 2.38 -17.89 -6.97
C HIS A 263 1.39 -17.81 -5.82
N THR A 264 1.01 -18.96 -5.27
CA THR A 264 0.23 -19.04 -4.03
C THR A 264 1.21 -19.19 -2.87
N PRO A 265 1.40 -18.16 -2.03
CA PRO A 265 2.29 -18.26 -0.89
C PRO A 265 1.71 -19.16 0.20
N GLU A 266 2.57 -19.64 1.08
CA GLU A 266 2.20 -20.39 2.27
C GLU A 266 2.04 -19.44 3.47
N THR A 267 1.38 -19.91 4.54
CA THR A 267 1.31 -19.16 5.79
C THR A 267 2.67 -19.15 6.51
N LEU A 268 2.84 -18.24 7.48
CA LEU A 268 4.05 -18.17 8.31
C LEU A 268 4.32 -19.47 9.11
N ASP A 269 3.33 -20.34 9.27
CA ASP A 269 3.51 -21.66 9.90
C ASP A 269 4.49 -22.55 9.12
N SER A 270 4.58 -22.37 7.82
CA SER A 270 5.58 -23.05 6.99
C SER A 270 6.99 -22.62 7.38
N LEU A 271 7.22 -21.31 7.52
CA LEU A 271 8.49 -20.76 8.00
C LEU A 271 8.80 -21.25 9.43
N ALA A 272 7.80 -21.29 10.31
CA ALA A 272 7.96 -21.78 11.68
C ALA A 272 8.41 -23.26 11.73
N ARG A 273 7.89 -24.09 10.84
CA ARG A 273 8.26 -25.51 10.74
C ARG A 273 9.64 -25.72 10.11
N THR A 274 9.95 -24.99 9.04
CA THR A 274 11.17 -25.21 8.24
C THR A 274 12.39 -24.48 8.82
N MET A 275 12.19 -23.28 9.38
CA MET A 275 13.25 -22.44 9.92
C MET A 275 12.80 -21.76 11.24
N PRO A 276 12.64 -22.52 12.35
CA PRO A 276 12.05 -22.02 13.60
C PRO A 276 12.83 -20.84 14.22
N ASP A 277 14.16 -20.81 14.07
CA ASP A 277 14.99 -19.72 14.59
C ASP A 277 14.78 -18.42 13.82
N VAL A 278 14.65 -18.51 12.50
CA VAL A 278 14.32 -17.36 11.64
C VAL A 278 12.93 -16.82 11.99
N HIS A 279 11.95 -17.71 12.12
CA HIS A 279 10.60 -17.33 12.53
C HIS A 279 10.59 -16.60 13.88
N ARG A 280 11.30 -17.12 14.89
CA ARG A 280 11.41 -16.49 16.21
C ARG A 280 12.01 -15.07 16.12
N ARG A 281 13.11 -14.91 15.35
CA ARG A 281 13.74 -13.60 15.11
C ARG A 281 12.80 -12.63 14.39
N LEU A 282 12.02 -13.13 13.43
CA LEU A 282 11.01 -12.33 12.69
C LEU A 282 9.90 -11.85 13.63
N MET A 283 9.37 -12.72 14.52
CA MET A 283 8.36 -12.34 15.51
C MET A 283 8.89 -11.31 16.50
N ALA A 284 10.12 -11.47 16.97
CA ALA A 284 10.75 -10.48 17.86
C ALA A 284 10.92 -9.11 17.18
N ALA A 285 11.36 -9.09 15.92
CA ALA A 285 11.48 -7.85 15.15
C ALA A 285 10.10 -7.19 14.90
N CYS A 286 9.08 -7.98 14.64
CA CYS A 286 7.70 -7.54 14.47
C CYS A 286 7.18 -6.81 15.72
N GLU A 287 7.40 -7.38 16.91
CA GLU A 287 6.99 -6.78 18.18
C GLU A 287 7.73 -5.46 18.45
N VAL A 288 9.05 -5.44 18.21
CA VAL A 288 9.84 -4.20 18.33
C VAL A 288 9.29 -3.12 17.43
N LEU A 289 9.02 -3.43 16.15
CA LEU A 289 8.53 -2.45 15.19
C LEU A 289 7.13 -1.95 15.52
N GLU A 290 6.21 -2.81 15.95
CA GLU A 290 4.87 -2.41 16.38
C GLU A 290 4.92 -1.49 17.59
N ARG A 291 5.71 -1.84 18.61
CA ARG A 291 5.87 -1.04 19.83
C ARG A 291 6.47 0.32 19.52
N GLU A 292 7.58 0.37 18.77
CA GLU A 292 8.30 1.60 18.46
C GLU A 292 7.53 2.55 17.53
N ASN A 293 6.70 2.02 16.65
CA ASN A 293 5.86 2.81 15.78
C ASN A 293 4.47 3.09 16.40
N GLY A 294 4.13 2.37 17.47
CA GLY A 294 2.84 2.45 18.13
C GLY A 294 1.67 2.15 17.19
N ASP A 295 1.89 1.46 16.08
CA ASP A 295 0.88 1.17 15.06
C ASP A 295 1.13 -0.19 14.43
N MET A 296 0.07 -0.80 13.89
CA MET A 296 0.16 -2.04 13.13
C MET A 296 1.14 -1.89 11.96
N GLN A 297 2.07 -2.83 11.84
CA GLN A 297 3.13 -2.82 10.85
C GLN A 297 2.88 -3.81 9.72
N ASP A 298 3.27 -3.41 8.52
CA ASP A 298 3.43 -4.20 7.30
C ASP A 298 4.93 -4.29 7.03
N ILE A 299 5.49 -5.50 7.11
CA ILE A 299 6.93 -5.78 7.12
C ILE A 299 7.26 -6.69 5.94
N GLU A 300 8.10 -6.20 5.04
CA GLU A 300 8.68 -7.02 3.97
C GLU A 300 9.99 -7.65 4.48
N PHE A 301 10.14 -8.96 4.34
CA PHE A 301 11.34 -9.66 4.77
C PHE A 301 11.83 -10.68 3.73
N THR A 302 13.11 -10.96 3.77
CA THR A 302 13.75 -12.03 2.98
C THR A 302 14.63 -12.87 3.90
N VAL A 303 14.63 -14.15 3.65
CA VAL A 303 15.58 -15.10 4.26
C VAL A 303 16.55 -15.51 3.18
N GLU A 304 17.84 -15.30 3.40
CA GLU A 304 18.89 -15.77 2.52
C GLU A 304 19.79 -16.74 3.28
N ARG A 305 19.83 -18.01 2.86
CA ARG A 305 20.66 -19.07 3.46
C ARG A 305 20.43 -19.25 4.98
N GLY A 306 19.19 -19.02 5.43
CA GLY A 306 18.80 -19.11 6.84
C GLY A 306 19.06 -17.85 7.66
N GLU A 307 19.52 -16.75 7.05
CA GLU A 307 19.65 -15.44 7.70
C GLU A 307 18.46 -14.55 7.34
N LEU A 308 17.88 -13.92 8.37
CA LEU A 308 16.75 -12.99 8.23
C LEU A 308 17.23 -11.59 7.86
N TYR A 309 16.54 -10.99 6.90
CA TYR A 309 16.68 -9.57 6.54
C TYR A 309 15.32 -8.91 6.44
N LEU A 310 15.17 -7.74 7.06
CA LEU A 310 14.00 -6.88 6.91
C LEU A 310 14.29 -5.86 5.81
N LEU A 311 13.41 -5.78 4.83
CA LEU A 311 13.61 -4.91 3.67
C LEU A 311 12.89 -3.58 3.81
N GLN A 312 11.72 -3.58 4.44
CA GLN A 312 10.88 -2.41 4.67
C GLN A 312 9.91 -2.68 5.81
N SER A 313 9.56 -1.64 6.57
CA SER A 313 8.41 -1.62 7.48
C SER A 313 7.63 -0.34 7.26
N ARG A 314 6.30 -0.44 7.33
CA ARG A 314 5.39 0.71 7.21
C ARG A 314 4.13 0.47 8.04
N ALA A 315 3.38 1.54 8.32
CA ALA A 315 2.04 1.41 8.88
C ALA A 315 1.17 0.58 7.92
N ALA A 316 0.55 -0.46 8.44
CA ALA A 316 -0.21 -1.41 7.65
C ALA A 316 -1.49 -0.79 7.10
N LYS A 317 -1.77 -1.04 5.82
CA LYS A 317 -3.11 -0.85 5.27
C LYS A 317 -4.01 -1.95 5.81
N ARG A 318 -5.16 -1.56 6.32
CA ARG A 318 -6.06 -2.46 7.06
C ARG A 318 -7.51 -2.13 6.80
N SER A 319 -8.37 -3.10 7.01
CA SER A 319 -9.81 -2.91 6.90
C SER A 319 -10.33 -1.90 7.95
N PRO A 320 -11.50 -1.29 7.74
CA PRO A 320 -12.16 -0.47 8.74
C PRO A 320 -12.36 -1.19 10.08
N ALA A 321 -12.73 -2.47 10.05
CA ALA A 321 -12.90 -3.28 11.26
C ALA A 321 -11.58 -3.46 12.01
N ALA A 322 -10.50 -3.76 11.27
CA ALA A 322 -9.16 -3.86 11.86
C ALA A 322 -8.67 -2.52 12.41
N ALA A 323 -8.97 -1.39 11.76
CA ALA A 323 -8.58 -0.08 12.24
C ALA A 323 -9.21 0.23 13.62
N VAL A 324 -10.52 -0.01 13.75
CA VAL A 324 -11.26 0.18 15.02
C VAL A 324 -10.74 -0.76 16.11
N ARG A 325 -10.60 -2.06 15.81
CA ARG A 325 -10.09 -3.05 16.79
C ARG A 325 -8.67 -2.71 17.22
N CYS A 326 -7.75 -2.47 16.30
CA CYS A 326 -6.37 -2.10 16.63
C CYS A 326 -6.30 -0.86 17.51
N ALA A 327 -7.09 0.19 17.20
CA ALA A 327 -7.12 1.40 17.99
C ALA A 327 -7.56 1.12 19.44
N VAL A 328 -8.64 0.33 19.62
CA VAL A 328 -9.14 -0.03 20.96
C VAL A 328 -8.15 -0.91 21.71
N ASP A 329 -7.63 -1.97 21.07
CA ASP A 329 -6.77 -2.94 21.73
C ASP A 329 -5.40 -2.34 22.09
N MET A 330 -4.81 -1.50 21.22
CA MET A 330 -3.54 -0.82 21.52
C MET A 330 -3.65 0.17 22.68
N VAL A 331 -4.81 0.81 22.89
CA VAL A 331 -5.04 1.63 24.11
C VAL A 331 -5.14 0.73 25.33
N ARG A 332 -5.87 -0.39 25.27
CA ARG A 332 -5.99 -1.36 26.36
C ARG A 332 -4.65 -1.98 26.74
N GLU A 333 -3.79 -2.20 25.77
CA GLU A 333 -2.42 -2.71 25.93
C GLU A 333 -1.43 -1.64 26.42
N GLY A 334 -1.86 -0.37 26.54
CA GLY A 334 -0.99 0.75 26.93
C GLY A 334 0.08 1.13 25.90
N ARG A 335 -0.12 0.75 24.63
CA ARG A 335 0.82 1.06 23.53
C ARG A 335 0.64 2.46 22.98
N ILE A 336 -0.58 2.99 23.02
CA ILE A 336 -0.94 4.34 22.54
C ILE A 336 -1.95 5.01 23.47
N GLY A 337 -2.03 6.35 23.39
CA GLY A 337 -3.06 7.13 24.07
C GLY A 337 -4.41 7.13 23.33
N VAL A 338 -5.47 7.55 24.02
CA VAL A 338 -6.82 7.70 23.43
C VAL A 338 -6.80 8.69 22.25
N ASP A 339 -6.04 9.77 22.37
CA ASP A 339 -5.96 10.80 21.34
C ASP A 339 -5.27 10.27 20.06
N ASP A 340 -4.28 9.39 20.20
CA ASP A 340 -3.66 8.68 19.08
C ASP A 340 -4.64 7.68 18.45
N ALA A 341 -5.39 6.96 19.26
CA ALA A 341 -6.39 6.01 18.79
C ALA A 341 -7.47 6.69 17.93
N LEU A 342 -7.99 7.83 18.40
CA LEU A 342 -8.98 8.63 17.67
C LEU A 342 -8.43 9.22 16.36
N GLN A 343 -7.10 9.43 16.25
CA GLN A 343 -6.47 9.86 14.99
C GLN A 343 -6.35 8.74 13.96
N ARG A 344 -6.36 7.48 14.39
CA ARG A 344 -6.16 6.30 13.53
C ARG A 344 -7.45 5.70 13.01
N VAL A 345 -8.58 6.14 13.55
CA VAL A 345 -9.91 5.74 13.09
C VAL A 345 -10.56 6.95 12.41
N SER A 346 -10.70 6.89 11.10
CA SER A 346 -11.35 7.96 10.36
C SER A 346 -12.87 7.83 10.39
N ALA A 347 -13.57 8.97 10.20
CA ALA A 347 -15.02 9.01 10.04
C ALA A 347 -15.48 8.10 8.89
N GLU A 348 -14.75 8.11 7.77
CA GLU A 348 -15.06 7.28 6.61
C GLU A 348 -14.95 5.78 6.91
N GLN A 349 -13.93 5.35 7.66
CA GLN A 349 -13.82 3.95 8.08
C GLN A 349 -15.02 3.50 8.92
N VAL A 350 -15.50 4.36 9.82
CA VAL A 350 -16.70 4.03 10.62
C VAL A 350 -17.96 4.01 9.74
N ARG A 351 -18.11 4.96 8.79
CA ARG A 351 -19.21 4.89 7.80
C ARG A 351 -19.19 3.60 7.01
N MET A 352 -18.01 3.11 6.61
CA MET A 352 -17.88 1.83 5.92
C MET A 352 -18.37 0.65 6.75
N LEU A 353 -18.06 0.63 8.06
CA LEU A 353 -18.56 -0.40 8.98
C LEU A 353 -20.07 -0.36 9.17
N LEU A 354 -20.64 0.83 9.06
CA LEU A 354 -22.07 1.06 9.16
C LEU A 354 -22.79 0.88 7.81
N ARG A 355 -22.03 0.57 6.72
CA ARG A 355 -22.63 0.24 5.42
C ARG A 355 -23.43 -1.05 5.49
N PRO A 356 -24.41 -1.19 4.60
CA PRO A 356 -25.18 -2.41 4.46
C PRO A 356 -24.31 -3.66 4.30
N ARG A 357 -24.69 -4.73 4.95
CA ARG A 357 -24.13 -6.08 4.83
C ARG A 357 -25.24 -7.09 4.54
N LEU A 358 -24.89 -8.29 4.12
CA LEU A 358 -25.90 -9.34 3.90
C LEU A 358 -26.77 -9.50 5.16
N ALA A 359 -28.08 -9.50 4.98
CA ALA A 359 -29.02 -9.66 6.09
C ALA A 359 -28.81 -11.01 6.80
N ALA A 360 -28.93 -11.02 8.13
CA ALA A 360 -28.88 -12.25 8.91
C ALA A 360 -30.04 -13.16 8.46
N GLY A 361 -29.72 -14.36 7.95
CA GLY A 361 -30.72 -15.30 7.41
C GLY A 361 -30.73 -15.37 5.88
N VAL A 362 -29.96 -14.56 5.16
CA VAL A 362 -29.50 -14.94 3.83
C VAL A 362 -28.56 -16.11 4.04
N ASP A 363 -29.17 -17.29 4.23
CA ASP A 363 -28.39 -18.49 4.45
C ASP A 363 -27.54 -18.71 3.21
N ALA A 364 -26.23 -18.72 3.41
CA ALA A 364 -25.25 -19.04 2.37
C ALA A 364 -25.51 -20.43 1.74
N VAL A 365 -26.43 -21.20 2.26
CA VAL A 365 -26.89 -22.51 1.77
C VAL A 365 -27.99 -22.35 0.72
N SER A 366 -28.83 -21.32 0.78
CA SER A 366 -29.90 -21.09 -0.19
C SER A 366 -29.51 -20.13 -1.31
N ALA A 367 -28.49 -19.29 -1.12
CA ALA A 367 -27.97 -18.40 -2.13
C ALA A 367 -26.95 -19.13 -3.02
N GLN A 368 -27.12 -19.08 -4.33
CA GLN A 368 -26.20 -19.73 -5.26
C GLN A 368 -24.83 -19.04 -5.21
N VAL A 369 -23.84 -19.69 -4.61
CA VAL A 369 -22.45 -19.28 -4.71
C VAL A 369 -21.96 -19.54 -6.14
N VAL A 370 -21.59 -18.48 -6.86
CA VAL A 370 -21.11 -18.54 -8.25
C VAL A 370 -19.59 -18.47 -8.34
N ALA A 371 -18.91 -17.92 -7.32
CA ALA A 371 -17.46 -17.99 -7.17
C ALA A 371 -17.09 -17.87 -5.69
N GLN A 372 -15.90 -18.38 -5.32
CA GLN A 372 -15.37 -18.30 -3.97
C GLN A 372 -13.86 -18.10 -4.01
N GLY A 373 -13.32 -17.23 -3.15
CA GLY A 373 -11.91 -16.95 -3.04
C GLY A 373 -11.53 -16.57 -1.61
N GLU A 374 -10.38 -15.94 -1.44
CA GLU A 374 -9.93 -15.41 -0.17
C GLU A 374 -10.58 -14.05 0.11
N ALA A 375 -11.06 -13.87 1.35
CA ALA A 375 -11.57 -12.60 1.86
C ALA A 375 -10.43 -11.56 1.94
N ALA A 376 -10.47 -10.55 1.09
CA ALA A 376 -9.37 -9.59 0.95
C ALA A 376 -9.70 -8.18 1.47
N SER A 377 -10.94 -7.73 1.32
CA SER A 377 -11.45 -6.48 1.90
C SER A 377 -12.92 -6.67 2.25
N PRO A 378 -13.31 -6.48 3.53
CA PRO A 378 -14.66 -6.77 3.99
C PRO A 378 -15.69 -5.75 3.50
N GLY A 379 -16.96 -6.16 3.53
CA GLY A 379 -18.13 -5.40 3.07
C GLY A 379 -18.90 -6.18 2.02
N VAL A 380 -20.07 -5.68 1.65
CA VAL A 380 -20.91 -6.26 0.61
C VAL A 380 -21.09 -5.28 -0.53
N GLY A 381 -20.72 -5.70 -1.73
CA GLY A 381 -20.96 -4.96 -2.97
C GLY A 381 -21.92 -5.73 -3.88
N VAL A 382 -22.85 -5.02 -4.53
CA VAL A 382 -23.80 -5.59 -5.49
C VAL A 382 -23.68 -4.82 -6.79
N GLY A 383 -23.52 -5.49 -7.91
CA GLY A 383 -23.42 -4.81 -9.21
C GLY A 383 -23.31 -5.75 -10.39
N VAL A 384 -23.29 -5.17 -11.57
CA VAL A 384 -23.05 -5.89 -12.83
C VAL A 384 -21.54 -6.14 -12.97
N VAL A 385 -21.18 -7.37 -13.30
CA VAL A 385 -19.77 -7.75 -13.47
C VAL A 385 -19.24 -7.21 -14.79
N VAL A 386 -18.12 -6.49 -14.72
CA VAL A 386 -17.35 -6.02 -15.88
C VAL A 386 -15.88 -6.49 -15.76
N ALA A 387 -15.27 -6.79 -16.90
CA ALA A 387 -13.93 -7.38 -16.94
C ALA A 387 -12.80 -6.37 -17.20
N ASP A 388 -13.14 -5.11 -17.41
CA ASP A 388 -12.22 -4.04 -17.80
C ASP A 388 -12.42 -2.78 -16.95
N ALA A 389 -11.32 -2.11 -16.58
CA ALA A 389 -11.35 -0.95 -15.70
C ALA A 389 -11.93 0.31 -16.37
N ASP A 390 -11.66 0.52 -17.66
CA ASP A 390 -12.25 1.62 -18.43
C ASP A 390 -13.75 1.40 -18.63
N GLU A 391 -14.17 0.12 -18.79
CA GLU A 391 -15.58 -0.26 -18.85
C GLU A 391 -16.29 -0.01 -17.51
N ALA A 392 -15.62 -0.30 -16.39
CA ALA A 392 -16.16 -0.02 -15.06
C ALA A 392 -16.45 1.48 -14.87
N GLU A 393 -15.53 2.37 -15.26
CA GLU A 393 -15.78 3.82 -15.24
C GLU A 393 -17.00 4.20 -16.10
N ARG A 394 -17.10 3.67 -17.31
CA ARG A 394 -18.18 3.99 -18.25
C ARG A 394 -19.55 3.52 -17.75
N VAL A 395 -19.62 2.31 -17.20
CA VAL A 395 -20.87 1.75 -16.67
C VAL A 395 -21.29 2.47 -15.39
N ALA A 396 -20.35 2.76 -14.49
CA ALA A 396 -20.62 3.53 -13.27
C ALA A 396 -21.09 4.96 -13.58
N ALA A 397 -20.54 5.61 -14.61
CA ALA A 397 -20.98 6.94 -15.06
C ALA A 397 -22.44 6.96 -15.56
N SER A 398 -23.02 5.81 -15.96
CA SER A 398 -24.45 5.69 -16.28
C SER A 398 -25.35 5.56 -15.05
N GLY A 399 -24.78 5.52 -13.84
CA GLY A 399 -25.48 5.33 -12.57
C GLY A 399 -25.71 3.86 -12.20
N ALA A 400 -25.15 2.91 -12.95
CA ALA A 400 -25.23 1.49 -12.64
C ALA A 400 -24.17 1.08 -11.62
N ARG A 401 -24.49 0.12 -10.74
CA ARG A 401 -23.56 -0.46 -9.79
C ARG A 401 -22.70 -1.52 -10.49
N VAL A 402 -21.39 -1.51 -10.22
CA VAL A 402 -20.39 -2.28 -10.95
C VAL A 402 -19.56 -3.17 -10.02
N VAL A 403 -19.30 -4.39 -10.45
CA VAL A 403 -18.31 -5.29 -9.86
C VAL A 403 -17.17 -5.49 -10.86
N LEU A 404 -15.96 -5.07 -10.52
CA LEU A 404 -14.79 -5.25 -11.38
C LEU A 404 -14.21 -6.65 -11.20
N ALA A 405 -14.19 -7.44 -12.27
CA ALA A 405 -13.65 -8.80 -12.32
C ALA A 405 -12.36 -8.82 -13.15
N ARG A 406 -11.23 -9.27 -12.56
CA ARG A 406 -9.94 -9.32 -13.26
C ARG A 406 -9.25 -10.66 -13.02
N PRO A 407 -8.41 -11.18 -13.93
CA PRO A 407 -7.51 -12.29 -13.61
C PRO A 407 -6.55 -11.94 -12.46
N THR A 408 -5.94 -10.76 -12.51
CA THR A 408 -5.19 -10.06 -11.44
C THR A 408 -5.37 -8.56 -11.64
N THR A 409 -5.25 -7.75 -10.59
CA THR A 409 -5.21 -6.30 -10.76
C THR A 409 -3.78 -5.78 -10.80
N SER A 410 -3.59 -4.71 -11.54
CA SER A 410 -2.36 -3.94 -11.64
C SER A 410 -2.60 -2.48 -11.24
N PRO A 411 -1.55 -1.67 -11.07
CA PRO A 411 -1.72 -0.23 -10.85
C PRO A 411 -2.51 0.49 -11.95
N GLU A 412 -2.63 -0.09 -13.11
CA GLU A 412 -3.40 0.45 -14.23
C GLU A 412 -4.92 0.28 -14.05
N ASP A 413 -5.34 -0.65 -13.18
CA ASP A 413 -6.76 -0.91 -12.90
C ASP A 413 -7.35 -0.02 -11.79
N VAL A 414 -6.54 0.81 -11.11
CA VAL A 414 -6.95 1.60 -9.93
C VAL A 414 -8.15 2.51 -10.21
N HIS A 415 -8.22 3.10 -11.40
CA HIS A 415 -9.34 3.97 -11.77
C HIS A 415 -10.68 3.21 -11.83
N GLY A 416 -10.69 1.98 -12.35
CA GLY A 416 -11.87 1.12 -12.32
C GLY A 416 -12.21 0.63 -10.91
N MET A 417 -11.19 0.35 -10.08
CA MET A 417 -11.40 -0.04 -8.68
C MET A 417 -12.02 1.08 -7.84
N LEU A 418 -11.76 2.36 -8.16
CA LEU A 418 -12.30 3.53 -7.46
C LEU A 418 -13.82 3.66 -7.61
N VAL A 419 -14.37 3.24 -8.75
CA VAL A 419 -15.79 3.36 -9.07
C VAL A 419 -16.57 2.06 -8.84
N ALA A 420 -15.87 0.95 -8.57
CA ALA A 420 -16.50 -0.36 -8.38
C ALA A 420 -17.11 -0.49 -6.98
N ASP A 421 -18.28 -1.11 -6.91
CA ASP A 421 -18.93 -1.53 -5.65
C ASP A 421 -18.25 -2.74 -5.00
N ALA A 422 -17.55 -3.55 -5.79
CA ALA A 422 -16.67 -4.63 -5.34
C ALA A 422 -15.62 -4.99 -6.39
N VAL A 423 -14.56 -5.67 -5.96
CA VAL A 423 -13.51 -6.22 -6.83
C VAL A 423 -13.38 -7.72 -6.60
N ILE A 424 -13.29 -8.48 -7.69
CA ILE A 424 -13.04 -9.92 -7.63
C ILE A 424 -11.88 -10.29 -8.55
N THR A 425 -11.00 -11.19 -8.11
CA THR A 425 -9.87 -11.65 -8.94
C THR A 425 -9.77 -13.17 -8.99
N GLU A 426 -9.28 -13.69 -10.12
CA GLU A 426 -9.04 -15.12 -10.28
C GLU A 426 -7.83 -15.62 -9.50
N ARG A 427 -6.77 -14.81 -9.44
CA ARG A 427 -5.48 -15.11 -8.79
C ARG A 427 -5.12 -14.02 -7.77
N GLY A 428 -4.24 -14.38 -6.82
CA GLY A 428 -3.74 -13.50 -5.77
C GLY A 428 -4.18 -13.94 -4.38
N GLY A 429 -3.45 -13.51 -3.36
CA GLY A 429 -3.75 -13.68 -1.94
C GLY A 429 -4.06 -12.36 -1.26
N SER A 430 -4.18 -12.38 0.08
CA SER A 430 -4.52 -11.20 0.91
C SER A 430 -3.45 -10.09 0.89
N THR A 431 -2.26 -10.36 0.36
CA THR A 431 -1.17 -9.37 0.18
C THR A 431 -1.07 -8.84 -1.26
N SER A 432 -1.86 -9.37 -2.19
CA SER A 432 -1.87 -8.97 -3.60
C SER A 432 -2.25 -7.48 -3.78
N HIS A 433 -1.93 -6.93 -4.94
CA HIS A 433 -2.29 -5.55 -5.30
C HIS A 433 -3.80 -5.29 -5.15
N ALA A 434 -4.65 -6.21 -5.65
CA ALA A 434 -6.10 -6.10 -5.49
C ALA A 434 -6.52 -5.96 -4.02
N ALA A 435 -6.00 -6.82 -3.15
CA ALA A 435 -6.32 -6.84 -1.74
C ALA A 435 -5.86 -5.55 -1.01
N VAL A 436 -4.64 -5.11 -1.27
CA VAL A 436 -4.06 -3.91 -0.63
C VAL A 436 -4.80 -2.65 -1.05
N VAL A 437 -5.04 -2.47 -2.35
CA VAL A 437 -5.72 -1.28 -2.88
C VAL A 437 -7.19 -1.27 -2.47
N SER A 438 -7.90 -2.40 -2.56
CA SER A 438 -9.31 -2.47 -2.15
C SER A 438 -9.49 -2.13 -0.67
N ARG A 439 -8.59 -2.59 0.23
CA ARG A 439 -8.61 -2.17 1.64
C ARG A 439 -8.37 -0.67 1.81
N GLN A 440 -7.47 -0.10 1.02
CA GLN A 440 -7.20 1.33 1.05
C GLN A 440 -8.41 2.15 0.60
N LEU A 441 -9.12 1.68 -0.41
CA LEU A 441 -10.32 2.33 -0.97
C LEU A 441 -11.59 1.99 -0.17
N GLY A 442 -11.56 0.97 0.70
CA GLY A 442 -12.74 0.45 1.41
C GLY A 442 -13.74 -0.26 0.51
N VAL A 443 -13.28 -0.78 -0.62
CA VAL A 443 -14.09 -1.53 -1.58
C VAL A 443 -14.07 -3.01 -1.20
N PRO A 444 -15.22 -3.70 -1.09
CA PRO A 444 -15.28 -5.13 -0.87
C PRO A 444 -14.45 -5.89 -1.91
N CYS A 445 -13.65 -6.88 -1.44
CA CYS A 445 -12.78 -7.59 -2.37
C CYS A 445 -12.65 -9.06 -2.02
N VAL A 446 -12.75 -9.91 -3.06
CA VAL A 446 -12.47 -11.35 -3.00
C VAL A 446 -11.38 -11.66 -4.02
N VAL A 447 -10.30 -12.33 -3.57
CA VAL A 447 -9.16 -12.67 -4.44
C VAL A 447 -8.99 -14.18 -4.54
N GLY A 448 -8.33 -14.64 -5.62
CA GLY A 448 -8.01 -16.06 -5.76
C GLY A 448 -9.23 -16.95 -6.02
N CYS A 449 -10.22 -16.47 -6.77
CA CYS A 449 -11.43 -17.24 -7.10
C CYS A 449 -11.19 -18.47 -8.00
N GLY A 450 -9.98 -18.63 -8.53
CA GLY A 450 -9.61 -19.70 -9.47
C GLY A 450 -9.57 -19.21 -10.92
N GLU A 451 -8.66 -19.78 -11.69
CA GLU A 451 -8.45 -19.40 -13.09
C GLU A 451 -9.68 -19.74 -13.96
N GLY A 452 -10.16 -18.75 -14.71
CA GLY A 452 -11.36 -18.88 -15.55
C GLY A 452 -12.70 -18.85 -14.79
N ALA A 453 -12.70 -18.79 -13.45
CA ALA A 453 -13.93 -18.83 -12.65
C ALA A 453 -14.85 -17.61 -12.86
N LEU A 454 -14.28 -16.48 -13.31
CA LEU A 454 -15.02 -15.22 -13.45
C LEU A 454 -15.54 -14.97 -14.87
N ALA A 455 -15.06 -15.71 -15.88
CA ALA A 455 -15.41 -15.45 -17.29
C ALA A 455 -16.93 -15.58 -17.57
N GLY A 456 -17.60 -16.52 -16.92
CA GLY A 456 -19.05 -16.73 -17.07
C GLY A 456 -19.93 -15.73 -16.32
N LEU A 457 -19.35 -14.83 -15.52
CA LEU A 457 -20.09 -13.87 -14.70
C LEU A 457 -20.21 -12.50 -15.36
N VAL A 458 -19.42 -12.21 -16.39
CA VAL A 458 -19.44 -10.91 -17.09
C VAL A 458 -20.82 -10.60 -17.61
N GLY A 459 -21.36 -9.42 -17.30
CA GLY A 459 -22.70 -8.96 -17.63
C GLY A 459 -23.79 -9.43 -16.66
N ALA A 460 -23.51 -10.38 -15.76
CA ALA A 460 -24.45 -10.82 -14.73
C ALA A 460 -24.42 -9.89 -13.50
N THR A 461 -25.56 -9.75 -12.81
CA THR A 461 -25.59 -9.11 -11.49
C THR A 461 -25.13 -10.12 -10.43
N VAL A 462 -24.20 -9.72 -9.59
CA VAL A 462 -23.69 -10.53 -8.47
C VAL A 462 -23.70 -9.74 -7.17
N THR A 463 -23.67 -10.47 -6.06
CA THR A 463 -23.42 -9.95 -4.73
C THR A 463 -22.08 -10.48 -4.23
N VAL A 464 -21.14 -9.60 -3.93
CA VAL A 464 -19.80 -9.94 -3.45
C VAL A 464 -19.74 -9.70 -1.95
N ASP A 465 -19.48 -10.72 -1.17
CA ASP A 465 -19.22 -10.62 0.25
C ASP A 465 -17.72 -10.76 0.49
N GLY A 466 -17.05 -9.63 0.60
CA GLY A 466 -15.61 -9.56 0.86
C GLY A 466 -15.20 -9.99 2.26
N ALA A 467 -16.14 -10.18 3.19
CA ALA A 467 -15.87 -10.69 4.52
C ALA A 467 -15.83 -12.23 4.56
N SER A 468 -16.71 -12.90 3.79
CA SER A 468 -16.72 -14.37 3.71
C SER A 468 -15.92 -14.94 2.53
N GLY A 469 -15.46 -14.10 1.61
CA GLY A 469 -14.80 -14.54 0.38
C GLY A 469 -15.72 -15.19 -0.65
N ARG A 470 -17.04 -14.89 -0.59
CA ARG A 470 -18.04 -15.51 -1.47
C ARG A 470 -18.64 -14.51 -2.45
N VAL A 471 -18.93 -15.00 -3.64
CA VAL A 471 -19.67 -14.27 -4.68
C VAL A 471 -20.97 -15.01 -4.97
N PHE A 472 -22.07 -14.32 -4.82
CA PHE A 472 -23.42 -14.89 -5.01
C PHE A 472 -24.04 -14.38 -6.30
N GLY A 473 -24.81 -15.24 -6.98
CA GLY A 473 -25.61 -14.86 -8.13
C GLY A 473 -26.79 -13.98 -7.73
N GLY A 474 -27.01 -12.88 -8.47
CA GLY A 474 -28.10 -11.95 -8.22
C GLY A 474 -27.85 -10.95 -7.08
N ALA A 475 -28.85 -10.09 -6.84
CA ALA A 475 -28.86 -9.11 -5.76
C ALA A 475 -29.52 -9.71 -4.50
N LEU A 476 -28.76 -9.86 -3.42
CA LEU A 476 -29.23 -10.40 -2.16
C LEU A 476 -29.69 -9.31 -1.16
N PRO A 477 -30.59 -9.65 -0.20
CA PRO A 477 -31.00 -8.74 0.88
C PRO A 477 -29.81 -8.31 1.77
N VAL A 478 -29.83 -7.06 2.20
CA VAL A 478 -28.73 -6.41 2.93
C VAL A 478 -29.21 -5.86 4.27
N GLU A 479 -28.40 -5.96 5.31
CA GLU A 479 -28.65 -5.46 6.65
C GLU A 479 -27.80 -4.22 6.94
N HIS A 480 -28.30 -3.31 7.80
CA HIS A 480 -27.61 -2.09 8.20
C HIS A 480 -27.06 -2.23 9.63
N PRO A 481 -25.72 -2.19 9.81
CA PRO A 481 -25.12 -2.19 11.15
C PRO A 481 -25.46 -0.93 11.94
N ASP A 482 -25.52 -1.08 13.28
CA ASP A 482 -25.86 -0.04 14.24
C ASP A 482 -24.64 0.28 15.11
N GLU A 483 -24.23 1.56 15.17
CA GLU A 483 -23.06 2.01 15.96
C GLU A 483 -23.22 1.83 17.47
N ASP A 484 -24.46 1.79 17.99
CA ASP A 484 -24.74 1.64 19.40
C ASP A 484 -24.73 0.17 19.85
N ARG A 485 -24.84 -0.77 18.92
CA ARG A 485 -24.82 -2.22 19.18
C ARG A 485 -23.42 -2.83 19.04
N ASP A 486 -22.50 -2.17 18.34
CA ASP A 486 -21.13 -2.66 18.20
C ASP A 486 -20.27 -2.29 19.43
N PRO A 487 -19.73 -3.28 20.17
CA PRO A 487 -18.99 -3.03 21.40
C PRO A 487 -17.72 -2.18 21.20
N LEU A 488 -17.04 -2.32 20.04
CA LEU A 488 -15.82 -1.57 19.75
C LEU A 488 -16.14 -0.14 19.32
N LEU A 489 -17.16 0.05 18.48
CA LEU A 489 -17.64 1.39 18.13
C LEU A 489 -18.15 2.14 19.35
N GLY A 490 -18.82 1.46 20.27
CA GLY A 490 -19.25 2.04 21.55
C GLY A 490 -18.08 2.51 22.45
N VAL A 491 -16.91 1.86 22.38
CA VAL A 491 -15.68 2.37 23.04
C VAL A 491 -15.17 3.63 22.37
N ILE A 492 -15.01 3.62 21.06
CA ILE A 492 -14.55 4.78 20.27
C ILE A 492 -15.51 5.97 20.48
N LYS A 493 -16.84 5.72 20.47
CA LYS A 493 -17.85 6.74 20.67
C LYS A 493 -17.70 7.45 22.02
N ARG A 494 -17.55 6.72 23.12
CA ARG A 494 -17.29 7.32 24.46
C ARG A 494 -16.01 8.17 24.49
N TRP A 495 -14.95 7.72 23.81
CA TRP A 495 -13.72 8.50 23.70
C TRP A 495 -13.92 9.77 22.86
N ALA A 496 -14.64 9.66 21.75
CA ALA A 496 -14.97 10.79 20.88
C ALA A 496 -15.87 11.82 21.56
N GLU A 497 -16.89 11.38 22.33
CA GLU A 497 -17.77 12.25 23.13
C GLU A 497 -16.98 13.16 24.10
N ALA A 498 -15.93 12.63 24.72
CA ALA A 498 -15.07 13.38 25.63
C ALA A 498 -14.09 14.34 24.93
N ARG A 499 -13.97 14.30 23.60
CA ARG A 499 -12.96 15.04 22.81
C ARG A 499 -13.54 15.90 21.70
N THR A 500 -14.80 15.66 21.30
CA THR A 500 -15.43 16.43 20.21
C THR A 500 -15.62 17.90 20.60
N PRO A 501 -15.29 18.85 19.70
CA PRO A 501 -15.44 20.27 19.98
C PRO A 501 -16.89 20.78 19.93
N ILE A 502 -17.80 19.98 19.34
CA ILE A 502 -19.22 20.29 19.19
C ILE A 502 -20.08 19.11 19.66
N ARG A 503 -21.30 19.37 20.13
CA ARG A 503 -22.24 18.31 20.46
C ARG A 503 -22.81 17.71 19.18
N VAL A 504 -22.84 16.35 19.13
CA VAL A 504 -23.37 15.63 17.97
C VAL A 504 -24.51 14.73 18.44
N LEU A 505 -25.68 14.90 17.86
CA LEU A 505 -26.89 14.12 18.24
C LEU A 505 -27.44 13.36 17.02
N GLY A 506 -28.13 12.27 17.30
CA GLY A 506 -28.82 11.46 16.31
C GLY A 506 -30.10 12.11 15.76
N PRO A 507 -30.74 11.49 14.75
CA PRO A 507 -31.88 12.07 14.02
C PRO A 507 -33.08 12.38 14.90
N GLN A 508 -33.24 11.71 16.05
CA GLN A 508 -34.32 11.93 17.00
C GLN A 508 -34.29 13.35 17.59
N ALA A 509 -33.13 14.01 17.54
CA ALA A 509 -32.96 15.38 18.03
C ALA A 509 -33.31 16.47 16.99
N ALA A 510 -33.68 16.12 15.77
CA ALA A 510 -34.04 17.09 14.72
C ALA A 510 -35.26 17.97 15.04
N HIS A 511 -36.09 17.52 15.98
CA HIS A 511 -37.30 18.23 16.44
C HIS A 511 -37.08 19.15 17.66
N LEU A 512 -35.83 19.26 18.12
CA LEU A 512 -35.50 20.20 19.19
C LEU A 512 -35.79 21.65 18.75
N PRO A 513 -36.36 22.48 19.65
CA PRO A 513 -36.48 23.90 19.35
C PRO A 513 -35.09 24.51 19.12
N ASP A 514 -35.01 25.46 18.22
CA ASP A 514 -33.79 26.18 17.85
C ASP A 514 -32.80 25.41 16.94
N VAL A 515 -33.16 24.26 16.34
CA VAL A 515 -32.37 23.60 15.33
C VAL A 515 -32.70 24.16 13.94
N THR A 516 -31.71 24.77 13.31
CA THR A 516 -31.81 25.26 11.92
C THR A 516 -31.64 24.08 10.98
N ASP A 517 -32.68 23.73 10.23
CA ASP A 517 -32.64 22.70 9.20
C ASP A 517 -32.14 23.30 7.87
N LEU A 518 -30.91 22.99 7.50
CA LEU A 518 -30.26 23.50 6.29
C LEU A 518 -30.96 23.00 5.03
N ASP A 519 -31.52 21.78 5.02
CA ASP A 519 -32.19 21.23 3.84
C ASP A 519 -33.46 22.00 3.47
N GLN A 520 -34.02 22.79 4.39
CA GLN A 520 -35.14 23.70 4.14
C GLN A 520 -34.70 25.08 3.63
N LEU A 521 -33.40 25.36 3.57
CA LEU A 521 -32.85 26.63 3.11
C LEU A 521 -32.32 26.49 1.67
N PRO A 522 -32.48 27.50 0.80
CA PRO A 522 -31.99 27.42 -0.57
C PRO A 522 -30.46 27.16 -0.66
N GLY A 523 -30.09 25.97 -1.15
CA GLY A 523 -28.70 25.55 -1.31
C GLY A 523 -28.05 25.07 -0.03
N GLY A 524 -28.81 24.67 0.98
CA GLY A 524 -28.29 24.13 2.24
C GLY A 524 -27.61 22.76 2.09
N GLU A 525 -27.89 22.03 1.02
CA GLU A 525 -27.21 20.80 0.64
C GLU A 525 -25.82 21.02 -0.01
N ASP A 526 -25.55 22.24 -0.51
CA ASP A 526 -24.26 22.61 -1.13
C ASP A 526 -23.26 23.08 -0.07
N PRO A 527 -22.10 22.41 0.11
CA PRO A 527 -21.08 22.84 1.07
C PRO A 527 -20.62 24.29 0.89
N ALA A 528 -20.53 24.77 -0.35
CA ALA A 528 -20.10 26.15 -0.62
C ALA A 528 -21.08 27.20 -0.07
N ARG A 529 -22.38 26.92 -0.12
CA ARG A 529 -23.45 27.79 0.42
C ARG A 529 -23.69 27.53 1.91
N ALA A 530 -23.62 26.28 2.35
CA ALA A 530 -23.77 25.90 3.76
C ALA A 530 -22.81 26.67 4.66
N LYS A 531 -21.59 26.97 4.21
CA LYS A 531 -20.63 27.82 4.94
C LYS A 531 -21.20 29.17 5.37
N ALA A 532 -21.93 29.84 4.47
CA ALA A 532 -22.55 31.12 4.78
C ALA A 532 -23.81 30.98 5.66
N LEU A 533 -24.59 29.92 5.43
CA LEU A 533 -25.80 29.61 6.19
C LEU A 533 -25.54 29.25 7.65
N LEU A 534 -24.37 28.64 7.94
CA LEU A 534 -23.96 28.27 9.29
C LEU A 534 -23.45 29.45 10.15
N GLN A 535 -23.19 30.62 9.56
CA GLN A 535 -22.70 31.78 10.32
C GLN A 535 -23.74 32.26 11.34
N GLY A 536 -23.37 32.26 12.62
CA GLY A 536 -24.23 32.66 13.73
C GLY A 536 -25.27 31.60 14.15
N VAL A 537 -25.34 30.45 13.49
CA VAL A 537 -26.20 29.34 13.85
C VAL A 537 -25.58 28.58 15.02
N LYS A 538 -26.39 28.30 16.07
CA LYS A 538 -25.95 27.54 17.25
C LYS A 538 -26.25 26.05 17.15
N CYS A 539 -27.38 25.71 16.58
CA CYS A 539 -27.82 24.34 16.41
C CYS A 539 -28.25 24.11 14.96
N ALA A 540 -27.67 23.12 14.27
CA ALA A 540 -27.92 22.85 12.86
C ALA A 540 -28.26 21.38 12.58
N ALA A 541 -29.13 21.14 11.61
CA ALA A 541 -29.41 19.86 10.98
C ALA A 541 -29.32 20.00 9.45
N GLY A 542 -29.18 18.91 8.73
CA GLY A 542 -29.20 18.90 7.27
C GLY A 542 -28.31 17.81 6.68
N SER A 543 -28.58 17.47 5.43
CA SER A 543 -27.89 16.40 4.68
C SER A 543 -26.38 16.67 4.52
N VAL A 544 -25.98 17.92 4.32
CA VAL A 544 -24.58 18.35 4.22
C VAL A 544 -23.76 18.00 5.47
N LEU A 545 -24.36 18.03 6.65
CA LEU A 545 -23.68 17.72 7.92
C LEU A 545 -23.40 16.22 8.11
N ASN A 546 -23.89 15.35 7.22
CA ASN A 546 -23.51 13.94 7.21
C ASN A 546 -22.18 13.67 6.45
N THR A 547 -21.52 14.74 5.94
CA THR A 547 -20.23 14.70 5.27
C THR A 547 -19.13 15.29 6.15
N ASP A 548 -17.88 14.86 5.94
CA ASP A 548 -16.73 15.40 6.69
C ASP A 548 -16.55 16.89 6.44
N GLU A 549 -16.82 17.33 5.21
CA GLU A 549 -16.74 18.76 4.84
C GLU A 549 -17.81 19.58 5.56
N GLY A 550 -19.06 19.13 5.58
CA GLY A 550 -20.14 19.82 6.28
C GLY A 550 -19.91 19.92 7.79
N VAL A 551 -19.42 18.85 8.42
CA VAL A 551 -19.02 18.87 9.83
C VAL A 551 -17.88 19.86 10.08
N ARG A 552 -16.85 19.88 9.21
CA ARG A 552 -15.76 20.86 9.30
C ARG A 552 -16.27 22.30 9.20
N LEU A 553 -17.19 22.58 8.26
CA LEU A 553 -17.80 23.89 8.13
C LEU A 553 -18.57 24.31 9.38
N ALA A 554 -19.28 23.37 10.03
CA ALA A 554 -19.99 23.63 11.30
C ALA A 554 -19.01 23.96 12.44
N VAL A 555 -17.91 23.22 12.56
CA VAL A 555 -16.83 23.49 13.53
C VAL A 555 -16.20 24.86 13.27
N ASP A 556 -15.86 25.17 12.02
CA ASP A 556 -15.25 26.45 11.62
C ASP A 556 -16.20 27.64 11.87
N ALA A 557 -17.50 27.46 11.71
CA ALA A 557 -18.54 28.46 11.98
C ALA A 557 -18.87 28.67 13.46
N GLY A 558 -18.36 27.80 14.36
CA GLY A 558 -18.62 27.88 15.79
C GLY A 558 -20.04 27.42 16.17
N VAL A 559 -20.57 26.43 15.46
CA VAL A 559 -21.83 25.74 15.80
C VAL A 559 -21.64 24.95 17.09
N ASP A 560 -22.58 25.03 18.02
CA ASP A 560 -22.49 24.34 19.31
C ASP A 560 -23.03 22.89 19.24
N LEU A 561 -24.01 22.64 18.35
CA LEU A 561 -24.70 21.35 18.22
C LEU A 561 -25.05 21.06 16.76
N ILE A 562 -24.79 19.82 16.32
CA ILE A 562 -25.28 19.30 15.03
C ILE A 562 -26.12 18.04 15.22
N VAL A 563 -27.14 17.90 14.35
CA VAL A 563 -27.96 16.68 14.26
C VAL A 563 -27.66 15.96 12.96
N VAL A 564 -27.29 14.69 13.05
CA VAL A 564 -26.79 13.88 11.95
C VAL A 564 -27.38 12.47 11.93
N ARG A 565 -27.26 11.76 10.82
CA ARG A 565 -27.74 10.36 10.72
C ARG A 565 -26.88 9.37 11.50
N GLN A 566 -25.56 9.57 11.48
CA GLN A 566 -24.55 8.72 12.13
C GLN A 566 -23.69 9.59 13.05
N VAL A 567 -23.77 9.35 14.36
CA VAL A 567 -23.20 10.22 15.38
C VAL A 567 -21.67 10.07 15.45
N LEU A 568 -21.18 8.85 15.55
CA LEU A 568 -19.74 8.59 15.71
C LEU A 568 -18.90 9.10 14.52
N PRO A 569 -19.25 8.87 13.25
CA PRO A 569 -18.52 9.45 12.14
C PRO A 569 -18.42 10.97 12.20
N ALA A 570 -19.51 11.66 12.56
CA ALA A 570 -19.51 13.11 12.67
C ALA A 570 -18.64 13.61 13.83
N MET A 571 -18.63 12.92 14.98
CA MET A 571 -17.70 13.24 16.08
C MET A 571 -16.24 13.13 15.66
N LEU A 572 -15.86 12.06 14.95
CA LEU A 572 -14.50 11.87 14.46
C LEU A 572 -14.11 12.94 13.42
N ALA A 573 -15.04 13.31 12.54
CA ALA A 573 -14.84 14.40 11.59
C ALA A 573 -14.63 15.76 12.31
N ALA A 574 -15.40 16.03 13.36
CA ALA A 574 -15.26 17.24 14.15
C ALA A 574 -13.91 17.31 14.90
N ILE A 575 -13.46 16.20 15.48
CA ILE A 575 -12.14 16.10 16.11
C ILE A 575 -11.01 16.33 15.09
N ALA A 576 -11.12 15.76 13.89
CA ALA A 576 -10.15 15.97 12.81
C ALA A 576 -10.11 17.42 12.34
N ALA A 577 -11.28 18.07 12.20
CA ALA A 577 -11.40 19.47 11.82
C ALA A 577 -10.72 20.41 12.83
N GLN A 578 -10.94 20.21 14.13
CA GLN A 578 -10.33 21.02 15.20
C GLN A 578 -8.79 21.00 15.12
N ARG A 579 -8.20 19.85 14.87
CA ARG A 579 -6.75 19.68 14.78
C ARG A 579 -6.14 20.40 13.56
N SER A 580 -6.84 20.38 12.43
CA SER A 580 -6.38 21.05 11.20
C SER A 580 -6.34 22.57 11.34
N THR A 581 -7.11 23.15 12.24
CA THR A 581 -7.15 24.59 12.51
C THR A 581 -6.13 25.07 13.56
N GLY A 582 -5.35 24.16 14.15
CA GLY A 582 -4.33 24.50 15.16
C GLY A 582 -4.92 25.06 16.48
N ARG A 583 -6.22 24.94 16.70
CA ARG A 583 -6.90 25.31 17.95
C ARG A 583 -6.85 24.11 18.92
N VAL A 584 -5.69 23.88 19.54
CA VAL A 584 -5.51 23.00 20.71
C VAL A 584 -5.08 23.84 21.89
#